data_6b7cea85432fe8aed5c68ae785d83d88
#
_entry.id   6b7cea85432fe8aed5c68ae785d83d88
#
_cell.length_a   1.000
_cell.length_b   1.000
_cell.length_c   1.000
_cell.angle_alpha   90.00
_cell.angle_beta   90.00
_cell.angle_gamma   90.00
#
_symmetry.space_group_name_H-M   'P 1'
#
loop_
_entity.id
_entity.type
_entity.pdbx_description
1 polymer ?
#
loop_
_entity_poly.entity_id
_entity_poly.type
_entity_poly.pdbx_seq_one_letter_code
_entity_poly.pdbx_strand_id
1 'polypeptide(L)'
;MSRDKQVILLELLVLRCKQGDKSAFDELVRQWEGRLGYFVRRLVATEEDAWDVLQQTWMKVFKGIGSLNDPQRLPTWLYQIARCTAMSHWRSHHRDQARIEENADLAEFAAPEDAHRFEDAERVHLALGRVSLAHREVLTLYFLEDLSLEQMADVLDIPLGTVKSRLCYAKRALRDVLEREGGER
;
A
#
# COMPACT_ATOMS: atom_id res chain seq x y z
N MET A 1 20.67 15.16 1.55
CA MET A 1 21.36 14.18 2.45
C MET A 1 21.96 13.10 1.56
N SER A 2 23.20 12.63 1.84
CA SER A 2 23.81 11.54 1.06
C SER A 2 23.03 10.24 1.29
N ARG A 3 22.87 9.41 0.23
CA ARG A 3 22.20 8.10 0.27
C ARG A 3 22.74 7.21 1.40
N ASP A 4 24.06 7.25 1.63
CA ASP A 4 24.72 6.49 2.69
C ASP A 4 24.26 6.90 4.09
N LYS A 5 24.02 8.20 4.34
CA LYS A 5 23.49 8.67 5.62
C LYS A 5 22.08 8.16 5.89
N GLN A 6 21.23 8.11 4.85
CA GLN A 6 19.84 7.60 4.99
C GLN A 6 19.84 6.11 5.33
N VAL A 7 20.70 5.33 4.69
CA VAL A 7 20.85 3.89 4.98
C VAL A 7 21.31 3.69 6.44
N ILE A 8 22.36 4.38 6.88
CA ILE A 8 22.87 4.27 8.25
C ILE A 8 21.81 4.66 9.28
N LEU A 9 21.06 5.74 9.05
CA LEU A 9 20.00 6.16 9.96
C LEU A 9 18.87 5.14 10.03
N LEU A 10 18.50 4.53 8.92
CA LEU A 10 17.50 3.47 8.85
C LEU A 10 17.96 2.23 9.64
N GLU A 11 19.21 1.82 9.44
CA GLU A 11 19.80 0.68 10.13
C GLU A 11 19.84 0.92 11.65
N LEU A 12 20.24 2.13 12.08
CA LEU A 12 20.24 2.51 13.49
C LEU A 12 18.83 2.51 14.09
N LEU A 13 17.84 3.05 13.36
CA LEU A 13 16.45 3.08 13.80
C LEU A 13 15.91 1.66 14.01
N VAL A 14 16.13 0.77 13.03
CA VAL A 14 15.72 -0.64 13.14
C VAL A 14 16.40 -1.34 14.30
N LEU A 15 17.70 -1.11 14.50
CA LEU A 15 18.45 -1.70 15.61
C LEU A 15 17.88 -1.28 16.97
N ARG A 16 17.60 0.01 17.14
CA ARG A 16 16.98 0.55 18.37
C ARG A 16 15.59 -0.04 18.60
N CYS A 17 14.75 -0.15 17.54
CA CYS A 17 13.46 -0.80 17.64
C CYS A 17 13.57 -2.27 18.10
N LYS A 18 14.55 -3.01 17.59
CA LYS A 18 14.82 -4.41 18.00
C LYS A 18 15.24 -4.52 19.47
N GLN A 19 15.90 -3.50 20.02
CA GLN A 19 16.28 -3.43 21.44
C GLN A 19 15.10 -3.03 22.33
N GLY A 20 13.92 -2.78 21.79
CA GLY A 20 12.72 -2.39 22.54
C GLY A 20 12.65 -0.92 22.89
N ASP A 21 13.43 -0.06 22.22
CA ASP A 21 13.38 1.39 22.40
C ASP A 21 12.04 1.93 21.87
N LYS A 22 11.17 2.35 22.80
CA LYS A 22 9.86 2.89 22.48
C LYS A 22 9.93 4.16 21.63
N SER A 23 10.90 5.03 21.92
CA SER A 23 11.06 6.29 21.18
C SER A 23 11.49 6.06 19.74
N ALA A 24 12.29 5.02 19.47
CA ALA A 24 12.64 4.60 18.13
C ALA A 24 11.44 4.04 17.37
N PHE A 25 10.56 3.29 18.06
CA PHE A 25 9.33 2.80 17.45
C PHE A 25 8.36 3.95 17.11
N ASP A 26 8.21 4.92 18.00
CA ASP A 26 7.41 6.12 17.74
C ASP A 26 7.96 6.92 16.55
N GLU A 27 9.28 6.98 16.40
CA GLU A 27 9.96 7.60 15.26
C GLU A 27 9.68 6.83 13.97
N LEU A 28 9.74 5.50 14.00
CA LEU A 28 9.40 4.62 12.88
C LEU A 28 7.95 4.84 12.43
N VAL A 29 7.01 4.87 13.36
CA VAL A 29 5.59 5.13 13.07
C VAL A 29 5.44 6.49 12.39
N ARG A 30 5.98 7.57 12.96
CA ARG A 30 5.89 8.92 12.37
C ARG A 30 6.45 9.01 10.96
N GLN A 31 7.52 8.26 10.67
CA GLN A 31 8.13 8.27 9.32
C GLN A 31 7.29 7.52 8.27
N TRP A 32 6.55 6.50 8.70
CA TRP A 32 5.90 5.56 7.75
C TRP A 32 4.38 5.59 7.79
N GLU A 33 3.76 6.17 8.82
CA GLU A 33 2.30 6.16 8.99
C GLU A 33 1.57 6.77 7.79
N GLY A 34 2.02 7.93 7.30
CA GLY A 34 1.40 8.59 6.16
C GLY A 34 1.47 7.77 4.88
N ARG A 35 2.64 7.15 4.61
CA ARG A 35 2.86 6.31 3.42
C ARG A 35 2.05 5.03 3.49
N LEU A 36 2.12 4.31 4.62
CA LEU A 36 1.36 3.08 4.82
C LEU A 36 -0.14 3.35 4.85
N GLY A 37 -0.57 4.44 5.49
CA GLY A 37 -1.97 4.86 5.51
C GLY A 37 -2.50 5.15 4.11
N TYR A 38 -1.71 5.86 3.28
CA TYR A 38 -2.06 6.07 1.88
C TYR A 38 -2.21 4.76 1.11
N PHE A 39 -1.24 3.84 1.23
CA PHE A 39 -1.29 2.54 0.58
C PHE A 39 -2.50 1.72 1.03
N VAL A 40 -2.73 1.62 2.34
CA VAL A 40 -3.85 0.85 2.90
C VAL A 40 -5.20 1.38 2.43
N ARG A 41 -5.41 2.72 2.41
CA ARG A 41 -6.65 3.33 1.89
C ARG A 41 -6.96 2.95 0.43
N ARG A 42 -5.96 2.53 -0.35
CA ARG A 42 -6.16 2.03 -1.72
C ARG A 42 -6.57 0.56 -1.78
N LEU A 43 -6.47 -0.16 -0.67
CA LEU A 43 -6.76 -1.60 -0.60
C LEU A 43 -8.09 -1.92 0.08
N VAL A 44 -8.68 -0.96 0.81
CA VAL A 44 -9.92 -1.16 1.58
C VAL A 44 -11.02 -0.20 1.13
N ALA A 45 -12.27 -0.53 1.49
CA ALA A 45 -13.44 0.18 0.98
C ALA A 45 -13.73 1.49 1.74
N THR A 46 -13.49 1.52 3.05
CA THR A 46 -13.85 2.65 3.91
C THR A 46 -12.63 3.20 4.65
N GLU A 47 -12.74 4.42 5.13
CA GLU A 47 -11.70 5.03 5.97
C GLU A 47 -11.59 4.32 7.33
N GLU A 48 -12.70 3.86 7.88
CA GLU A 48 -12.74 3.08 9.12
C GLU A 48 -11.95 1.77 8.96
N ASP A 49 -12.17 1.02 7.87
CA ASP A 49 -11.38 -0.16 7.54
C ASP A 49 -9.89 0.16 7.40
N ALA A 50 -9.56 1.31 6.82
CA ALA A 50 -8.18 1.73 6.67
C ALA A 50 -7.49 1.96 8.01
N TRP A 51 -8.18 2.59 8.96
CA TRP A 51 -7.68 2.79 10.32
C TRP A 51 -7.48 1.46 11.05
N ASP A 52 -8.44 0.55 10.96
CA ASP A 52 -8.34 -0.77 11.59
C ASP A 52 -7.18 -1.59 11.01
N VAL A 53 -7.05 -1.62 9.70
CA VAL A 53 -5.94 -2.31 9.02
C VAL A 53 -4.60 -1.69 9.38
N LEU A 54 -4.50 -0.36 9.45
CA LEU A 54 -3.27 0.33 9.80
C LEU A 54 -2.87 0.04 11.25
N GLN A 55 -3.81 0.08 12.18
CA GLN A 55 -3.58 -0.28 13.57
C GLN A 55 -3.08 -1.73 13.71
N GLN A 56 -3.75 -2.69 13.05
CA GLN A 56 -3.33 -4.09 13.06
C GLN A 56 -1.96 -4.28 12.40
N THR A 57 -1.65 -3.51 11.35
CA THR A 57 -0.35 -3.50 10.71
C THR A 57 0.73 -3.10 11.71
N TRP A 58 0.56 -1.99 12.42
CA TRP A 58 1.52 -1.54 13.42
C TRP A 58 1.69 -2.51 14.58
N MET A 59 0.62 -3.17 15.01
CA MET A 59 0.73 -4.24 16.03
C MET A 59 1.58 -5.42 15.54
N LYS A 60 1.45 -5.82 14.25
CA LYS A 60 2.27 -6.88 13.66
C LYS A 60 3.71 -6.43 13.48
N VAL A 61 3.95 -5.19 13.03
CA VAL A 61 5.28 -4.59 12.93
C VAL A 61 5.97 -4.58 14.28
N PHE A 62 5.32 -4.12 15.32
CA PHE A 62 5.86 -4.09 16.69
C PHE A 62 6.29 -5.49 17.17
N LYS A 63 5.45 -6.50 16.94
CA LYS A 63 5.76 -7.89 17.33
C LYS A 63 6.84 -8.53 16.46
N GLY A 64 6.91 -8.13 15.18
CA GLY A 64 7.75 -8.77 14.18
C GLY A 64 9.08 -8.09 13.89
N ILE A 65 9.30 -6.84 14.34
CA ILE A 65 10.51 -6.07 13.98
C ILE A 65 11.81 -6.77 14.40
N GLY A 66 11.78 -7.55 15.47
CA GLY A 66 12.90 -8.37 15.93
C GLY A 66 13.40 -9.39 14.91
N SER A 67 12.52 -9.89 14.04
CA SER A 67 12.83 -10.89 13.01
C SER A 67 13.34 -10.29 11.68
N LEU A 68 13.31 -8.98 11.51
CA LEU A 68 13.82 -8.32 10.30
C LEU A 68 15.34 -8.42 10.24
N ASN A 69 15.89 -9.35 9.43
CA ASN A 69 17.33 -9.59 9.37
C ASN A 69 18.09 -8.48 8.66
N ASP A 70 17.52 -7.91 7.60
CA ASP A 70 18.12 -6.86 6.80
C ASP A 70 17.32 -5.56 6.96
N PRO A 71 17.88 -4.55 7.66
CA PRO A 71 17.22 -3.25 7.83
C PRO A 71 16.87 -2.55 6.52
N GLN A 72 17.63 -2.78 5.45
CA GLN A 72 17.37 -2.16 4.15
C GLN A 72 16.08 -2.72 3.49
N ARG A 73 15.62 -3.88 3.93
CA ARG A 73 14.34 -4.47 3.53
C ARG A 73 13.13 -3.93 4.32
N LEU A 74 13.35 -3.02 5.26
CA LEU A 74 12.26 -2.45 6.07
C LEU A 74 11.11 -1.91 5.21
N PRO A 75 11.32 -1.11 4.15
CA PRO A 75 10.22 -0.63 3.32
C PRO A 75 9.38 -1.77 2.75
N THR A 76 10.01 -2.71 2.07
CA THR A 76 9.34 -3.87 1.46
C THR A 76 8.59 -4.69 2.50
N TRP A 77 9.20 -4.93 3.66
CA TRP A 77 8.61 -5.70 4.76
C TRP A 77 7.38 -4.99 5.36
N LEU A 78 7.40 -3.68 5.52
CA LEU A 78 6.26 -2.90 5.99
C LEU A 78 5.07 -3.01 5.04
N TYR A 79 5.30 -2.85 3.72
CA TYR A 79 4.24 -2.98 2.71
C TYR A 79 3.72 -4.42 2.61
N GLN A 80 4.55 -5.45 2.79
CA GLN A 80 4.10 -6.84 2.88
C GLN A 80 3.13 -7.03 4.03
N ILE A 81 3.47 -6.54 5.24
CA ILE A 81 2.59 -6.66 6.41
C ILE A 81 1.28 -5.91 6.17
N ALA A 82 1.35 -4.68 5.67
CA ALA A 82 0.17 -3.86 5.40
C ALA A 82 -0.76 -4.55 4.40
N ARG A 83 -0.21 -5.04 3.27
CA ARG A 83 -0.97 -5.78 2.25
C ARG A 83 -1.61 -7.05 2.80
N CYS A 84 -0.82 -7.89 3.49
CA CYS A 84 -1.35 -9.12 4.08
C CYS A 84 -2.45 -8.84 5.11
N THR A 85 -2.35 -7.74 5.84
CA THR A 85 -3.36 -7.32 6.81
C THR A 85 -4.63 -6.86 6.11
N ALA A 86 -4.52 -6.03 5.07
CA ALA A 86 -5.66 -5.58 4.27
C ALA A 86 -6.38 -6.76 3.58
N MET A 87 -5.63 -7.70 2.98
CA MET A 87 -6.23 -8.88 2.35
C MET A 87 -6.91 -9.82 3.37
N SER A 88 -6.39 -9.90 4.60
CA SER A 88 -7.01 -10.68 5.68
C SER A 88 -8.29 -10.02 6.18
N HIS A 89 -8.28 -8.69 6.32
CA HIS A 89 -9.45 -7.89 6.68
C HIS A 89 -10.56 -8.07 5.63
N TRP A 90 -10.23 -7.91 4.35
CA TRP A 90 -11.17 -8.12 3.26
C TRP A 90 -11.80 -9.52 3.31
N ARG A 91 -11.00 -10.58 3.49
CA ARG A 91 -11.50 -11.96 3.59
C ARG A 91 -12.41 -12.18 4.80
N SER A 92 -12.16 -11.53 5.93
CA SER A 92 -13.02 -11.66 7.13
C SER A 92 -14.38 -11.00 6.90
N HIS A 93 -14.42 -9.81 6.32
CA HIS A 93 -15.67 -9.09 6.05
C HIS A 93 -16.51 -9.74 4.93
N HIS A 94 -15.87 -10.37 3.93
CA HIS A 94 -16.59 -11.02 2.83
C HIS A 94 -16.96 -12.50 3.12
N ARG A 95 -16.41 -13.12 4.17
CA ARG A 95 -16.83 -14.47 4.56
C ARG A 95 -18.28 -14.52 5.03
N ASP A 96 -18.78 -13.46 5.61
CA ASP A 96 -20.18 -13.35 6.03
C ASP A 96 -21.12 -13.05 4.85
N GLN A 97 -20.59 -12.39 3.78
CA GLN A 97 -21.31 -12.12 2.53
C GLN A 97 -21.14 -13.21 1.48
N ALA A 98 -20.00 -13.89 1.41
CA ALA A 98 -19.68 -14.91 0.41
C ALA A 98 -20.50 -16.22 0.55
N ARG A 99 -21.45 -16.30 1.46
CA ARG A 99 -22.50 -17.33 1.44
C ARG A 99 -23.57 -17.07 0.39
N ILE A 100 -23.54 -15.95 -0.30
CA ILE A 100 -24.62 -15.53 -1.23
C ILE A 100 -24.15 -15.31 -2.68
N GLU A 101 -22.88 -15.03 -2.96
CA GLU A 101 -22.48 -14.78 -4.35
C GLU A 101 -21.07 -15.29 -4.68
N GLU A 102 -21.03 -16.31 -5.52
CA GLU A 102 -19.82 -16.92 -6.09
C GLU A 102 -19.25 -16.13 -7.30
N ASN A 103 -19.61 -14.86 -7.47
CA ASN A 103 -19.13 -13.96 -8.53
C ASN A 103 -19.13 -12.51 -8.08
N ALA A 104 -18.16 -12.12 -7.25
CA ALA A 104 -17.90 -10.71 -7.01
C ALA A 104 -16.58 -10.30 -7.67
N ASP A 105 -16.63 -10.05 -8.97
CA ASP A 105 -15.75 -9.11 -9.62
C ASP A 105 -16.00 -7.72 -9.00
N LEU A 106 -14.94 -7.21 -8.33
CA LEU A 106 -14.72 -5.78 -8.11
C LEU A 106 -15.80 -5.02 -7.32
N ALA A 107 -15.64 -4.98 -6.01
CA ALA A 107 -16.23 -3.90 -5.24
C ALA A 107 -15.76 -2.56 -5.82
N GLU A 108 -16.68 -1.77 -6.30
CA GLU A 108 -16.50 -0.37 -6.69
C GLU A 108 -16.16 0.39 -5.40
N PHE A 109 -14.87 0.69 -5.21
CA PHE A 109 -14.43 1.44 -4.04
C PHE A 109 -14.85 2.89 -4.21
N ALA A 110 -15.69 3.38 -3.30
CA ALA A 110 -16.03 4.78 -3.22
C ALA A 110 -14.74 5.60 -3.01
N ALA A 111 -14.54 6.63 -3.83
CA ALA A 111 -13.44 7.56 -3.64
C ALA A 111 -13.68 8.36 -2.35
N PRO A 112 -12.65 8.62 -1.52
CA PRO A 112 -12.79 9.48 -0.36
C PRO A 112 -13.19 10.91 -0.78
N GLU A 113 -14.15 11.52 -0.06
CA GLU A 113 -14.71 12.85 -0.36
C GLU A 113 -13.81 14.05 -0.01
N ASP A 114 -12.58 13.87 0.46
CA ASP A 114 -11.68 14.96 0.81
C ASP A 114 -10.84 15.44 -0.39
N ALA A 115 -11.48 16.21 -1.28
CA ALA A 115 -10.91 16.74 -2.49
C ALA A 115 -10.92 18.28 -2.53
N HIS A 116 -10.02 18.91 -1.84
CA HIS A 116 -9.73 20.32 -2.10
C HIS A 116 -8.25 20.63 -1.96
N ARG A 117 -7.40 20.19 -2.90
CA ARG A 117 -6.14 20.91 -3.10
C ARG A 117 -5.29 20.63 -4.36
N PHE A 118 -5.55 19.75 -5.25
CA PHE A 118 -4.73 19.65 -6.49
C PHE A 118 -5.56 18.96 -7.57
N GLU A 119 -6.09 19.69 -8.53
CA GLU A 119 -6.95 19.14 -9.61
C GLU A 119 -6.33 17.91 -10.30
N ASP A 120 -5.03 17.90 -10.54
CA ASP A 120 -4.36 16.76 -11.17
C ASP A 120 -4.13 15.58 -10.23
N ALA A 121 -3.77 15.83 -8.98
CA ALA A 121 -3.58 14.77 -7.97
C ALA A 121 -4.92 14.11 -7.62
N GLU A 122 -5.98 14.89 -7.52
CA GLU A 122 -7.34 14.42 -7.28
C GLU A 122 -7.82 13.53 -8.43
N ARG A 123 -7.63 13.94 -9.68
CA ARG A 123 -7.98 13.14 -10.85
C ARG A 123 -7.26 11.80 -10.86
N VAL A 124 -5.96 11.77 -10.53
CA VAL A 124 -5.21 10.52 -10.41
C VAL A 124 -5.76 9.64 -9.28
N HIS A 125 -6.14 10.23 -8.14
CA HIS A 125 -6.75 9.50 -7.04
C HIS A 125 -8.08 8.85 -7.42
N LEU A 126 -8.96 9.60 -8.07
CA LEU A 126 -10.24 9.09 -8.57
C LEU A 126 -10.03 7.99 -9.61
N ALA A 127 -9.14 8.21 -10.57
CA ALA A 127 -8.83 7.24 -11.61
C ALA A 127 -8.24 5.93 -11.04
N LEU A 128 -7.40 6.01 -9.99
CA LEU A 128 -6.91 4.84 -9.27
C LEU A 128 -8.06 4.05 -8.62
N GLY A 129 -9.12 4.72 -8.16
CA GLY A 129 -10.32 4.07 -7.64
C GLY A 129 -11.08 3.23 -8.68
N ARG A 130 -10.96 3.57 -9.97
CA ARG A 130 -11.68 2.93 -11.08
C ARG A 130 -10.93 1.80 -11.79
N VAL A 131 -9.66 1.57 -11.46
CA VAL A 131 -8.91 0.41 -11.94
C VAL A 131 -9.04 -0.76 -10.97
N SER A 132 -8.83 -2.00 -11.46
CA SER A 132 -8.89 -3.19 -10.60
C SER A 132 -7.92 -3.10 -9.42
N LEU A 133 -8.23 -3.79 -8.32
CA LEU A 133 -7.36 -3.82 -7.12
C LEU A 133 -5.92 -4.20 -7.48
N ALA A 134 -5.74 -5.24 -8.32
CA ALA A 134 -4.42 -5.69 -8.73
C ALA A 134 -3.64 -4.63 -9.55
N HIS A 135 -4.32 -3.83 -10.36
CA HIS A 135 -3.72 -2.70 -11.07
C HIS A 135 -3.40 -1.54 -10.13
N ARG A 136 -4.29 -1.25 -9.18
CA ARG A 136 -4.12 -0.20 -8.18
C ARG A 136 -2.92 -0.47 -7.29
N GLU A 137 -2.74 -1.72 -6.79
CA GLU A 137 -1.58 -2.14 -6.00
C GLU A 137 -0.26 -1.82 -6.73
N VAL A 138 -0.10 -2.30 -7.97
CA VAL A 138 1.16 -2.10 -8.71
C VAL A 138 1.42 -0.64 -9.07
N LEU A 139 0.38 0.14 -9.38
CA LEU A 139 0.52 1.57 -9.66
C LEU A 139 0.93 2.35 -8.42
N THR A 140 0.30 2.08 -7.27
CA THR A 140 0.63 2.73 -6.01
C THR A 140 2.07 2.41 -5.59
N LEU A 141 2.46 1.15 -5.57
CA LEU A 141 3.82 0.74 -5.19
C LEU A 141 4.90 1.32 -6.12
N TYR A 142 4.62 1.39 -7.42
CA TYR A 142 5.60 1.88 -8.40
C TYR A 142 5.73 3.40 -8.41
N PHE A 143 4.60 4.14 -8.50
CA PHE A 143 4.62 5.58 -8.73
C PHE A 143 4.64 6.42 -7.45
N LEU A 144 4.10 5.90 -6.36
CA LEU A 144 3.91 6.68 -5.14
C LEU A 144 4.87 6.24 -4.03
N GLU A 145 5.33 4.99 -4.09
CA GLU A 145 6.24 4.45 -3.08
C GLU A 145 7.65 4.19 -3.61
N ASP A 146 7.89 4.45 -4.89
CA ASP A 146 9.20 4.31 -5.56
C ASP A 146 9.87 2.94 -5.38
N LEU A 147 9.07 1.87 -5.25
CA LEU A 147 9.61 0.52 -5.12
C LEU A 147 10.15 0.00 -6.46
N SER A 148 11.29 -0.69 -6.41
CA SER A 148 11.79 -1.42 -7.58
C SER A 148 10.85 -2.56 -7.96
N LEU A 149 10.94 -3.05 -9.20
CA LEU A 149 10.10 -4.17 -9.65
C LEU A 149 10.35 -5.46 -8.85
N GLU A 150 11.58 -5.65 -8.39
CA GLU A 150 11.98 -6.75 -7.51
C GLU A 150 11.34 -6.61 -6.11
N GLN A 151 11.40 -5.41 -5.54
CA GLN A 151 10.72 -5.12 -4.27
C GLN A 151 9.19 -5.28 -4.38
N MET A 152 8.61 -4.86 -5.50
CA MET A 152 7.18 -5.08 -5.75
C MET A 152 6.84 -6.57 -5.87
N ALA A 153 7.70 -7.38 -6.50
CA ALA A 153 7.53 -8.83 -6.58
C ALA A 153 7.51 -9.45 -5.18
N ASP A 154 8.40 -9.00 -4.31
CA ASP A 154 8.43 -9.41 -2.90
C ASP A 154 7.15 -8.98 -2.15
N VAL A 155 6.72 -7.70 -2.29
CA VAL A 155 5.51 -7.19 -1.60
C VAL A 155 4.25 -7.91 -2.06
N LEU A 156 4.13 -8.15 -3.36
CA LEU A 156 2.92 -8.74 -3.96
C LEU A 156 2.91 -10.27 -3.91
N ASP A 157 4.05 -10.89 -3.59
CA ASP A 157 4.24 -12.35 -3.61
C ASP A 157 3.89 -12.96 -4.98
N ILE A 158 4.44 -12.35 -6.05
CA ILE A 158 4.25 -12.80 -7.44
C ILE A 158 5.57 -12.72 -8.22
N PRO A 159 5.74 -13.53 -9.28
CA PRO A 159 6.94 -13.49 -10.10
C PRO A 159 7.20 -12.10 -10.71
N LEU A 160 8.46 -11.70 -10.84
CA LEU A 160 8.88 -10.44 -11.45
C LEU A 160 8.29 -10.23 -12.86
N GLY A 161 8.19 -11.29 -13.67
CA GLY A 161 7.55 -11.24 -14.99
C GLY A 161 6.08 -10.83 -14.90
N THR A 162 5.38 -11.32 -13.86
CA THR A 162 3.97 -10.96 -13.60
C THR A 162 3.85 -9.51 -13.14
N VAL A 163 4.79 -9.00 -12.32
CA VAL A 163 4.83 -7.57 -11.94
C VAL A 163 4.95 -6.70 -13.18
N LYS A 164 5.91 -7.02 -14.08
CA LYS A 164 6.14 -6.26 -15.32
C LYS A 164 4.90 -6.21 -16.22
N SER A 165 4.29 -7.37 -16.48
CA SER A 165 3.08 -7.43 -17.31
C SER A 165 1.90 -6.71 -16.66
N ARG A 166 1.66 -6.94 -15.35
CA ARG A 166 0.60 -6.28 -14.59
C ARG A 166 0.77 -4.76 -14.60
N LEU A 167 1.98 -4.25 -14.37
CA LEU A 167 2.27 -2.82 -14.42
C LEU A 167 2.03 -2.22 -15.82
N CYS A 168 2.37 -2.95 -16.89
CA CYS A 168 2.10 -2.52 -18.27
C CYS A 168 0.59 -2.38 -18.53
N TYR A 169 -0.21 -3.39 -18.14
CA TYR A 169 -1.67 -3.34 -18.29
C TYR A 169 -2.31 -2.30 -17.37
N ALA A 170 -1.82 -2.17 -16.14
CA ALA A 170 -2.30 -1.18 -15.20
C ALA A 170 -2.11 0.25 -15.70
N LYS A 171 -0.95 0.56 -16.31
CA LYS A 171 -0.68 1.88 -16.94
C LYS A 171 -1.66 2.18 -18.09
N ARG A 172 -2.01 1.17 -18.89
CA ARG A 172 -3.01 1.34 -19.97
C ARG A 172 -4.39 1.59 -19.38
N ALA A 173 -4.83 0.75 -18.43
CA ALA A 173 -6.12 0.91 -17.78
C ALA A 173 -6.27 2.28 -17.10
N LEU A 174 -5.25 2.76 -16.41
CA LEU A 174 -5.26 4.10 -15.80
C LEU A 174 -5.37 5.21 -16.86
N ARG A 175 -4.63 5.09 -17.97
CA ARG A 175 -4.73 6.05 -19.09
C ARG A 175 -6.13 6.09 -19.67
N ASP A 176 -6.72 4.93 -19.94
CA ASP A 176 -8.08 4.82 -20.51
C ASP A 176 -9.12 5.49 -19.60
N VAL A 177 -8.98 5.36 -18.27
CA VAL A 177 -9.83 6.03 -17.30
C VAL A 177 -9.64 7.56 -17.37
N LEU A 178 -8.41 8.05 -17.36
CA LEU A 178 -8.10 9.48 -17.40
C LEU A 178 -8.54 10.15 -18.72
N GLU A 179 -8.43 9.46 -19.86
CA GLU A 179 -8.87 9.96 -21.17
C GLU A 179 -10.40 10.08 -21.27
N ARG A 180 -11.14 9.13 -20.70
CA ARG A 180 -12.61 9.20 -20.63
C ARG A 180 -13.09 10.38 -19.81
N GLU A 181 -12.46 10.65 -18.69
CA GLU A 181 -12.78 11.81 -17.83
C GLU A 181 -12.37 13.15 -18.44
N GLY A 182 -11.30 13.17 -19.24
CA GLY A 182 -10.84 14.37 -19.95
C GLY A 182 -11.68 14.74 -21.19
N GLY A 183 -12.42 13.79 -21.75
CA GLY A 183 -13.26 13.98 -22.95
C GLY A 183 -14.69 14.46 -22.66
N GLU A 184 -15.11 14.53 -21.39
CA GLU A 184 -16.44 15.01 -20.97
C GLU A 184 -16.48 16.51 -20.61
N ARG A 185 -15.44 17.29 -21.01
CA ARG A 185 -15.42 18.75 -20.83
C ARG A 185 -15.54 19.49 -22.14
#